data_f4ae5341f87f03d84a1fae8aafdbe588
#
_entry.id   f4ae5341f87f03d84a1fae8aafdbe588
#
_cell.length_a   1.000
_cell.length_b   1.000
_cell.length_c   1.000
_cell.angle_alpha   90.00
_cell.angle_beta   90.00
_cell.angle_gamma   90.00
#
_symmetry.space_group_name_H-M   'P 1'
#
loop_
_entity.id
_entity.type
_entity.pdbx_description
1 polymer ?
#
loop_
_entity_poly.entity_id
_entity_poly.type
_entity_poly.pdbx_seq_one_letter_code
_entity_poly.pdbx_strand_id
1 'polypeptide(L)'
;SDVYKRQVQNHTVEEVAWVECFVPAGEIRTVILPDHSEVMVNSGSSLFYPAEFKGKNRNIYLSGEAKFSVSPDKKKPFIVKTQDMSVEALGTVFNISSYPDDKKTAASLVEGKIKVDINSGQESFILNPEEQIVYDRETRRSEHKHVRLDYVLAWEKGQMVFQSVSLYTVIKEIERNHGVTVYLNS
;
A
#
# COMPACT_ATOMS: atom_id res chain seq x y z
N SER A 1 54.06 16.83 -23.88
CA SER A 1 53.66 15.74 -22.93
C SER A 1 52.42 16.21 -22.20
N ASP A 2 51.23 15.94 -22.80
CA ASP A 2 49.93 16.30 -22.25
C ASP A 2 49.46 15.28 -21.21
N VAL A 3 49.43 15.73 -19.98
CA VAL A 3 48.87 14.98 -18.88
C VAL A 3 47.33 15.19 -18.91
N TYR A 4 46.61 14.23 -19.42
CA TYR A 4 45.17 14.16 -19.29
C TYR A 4 44.79 14.03 -17.80
N LYS A 5 44.40 15.13 -17.18
CA LYS A 5 43.69 15.11 -15.89
C LYS A 5 42.26 14.66 -16.15
N ARG A 6 41.97 13.36 -15.99
CA ARG A 6 40.64 12.84 -15.80
C ARG A 6 40.12 13.41 -14.48
N GLN A 7 39.23 14.39 -14.55
CA GLN A 7 38.36 14.70 -13.40
C GLN A 7 37.42 13.53 -13.20
N VAL A 8 37.70 12.73 -12.20
CA VAL A 8 36.73 11.79 -11.65
C VAL A 8 35.71 12.67 -10.89
N GLN A 9 34.57 12.93 -11.51
CA GLN A 9 33.42 13.47 -10.77
C GLN A 9 32.99 12.38 -9.82
N ASN A 10 33.37 12.53 -8.55
CA ASN A 10 32.76 11.79 -7.46
C ASN A 10 31.29 12.23 -7.37
N HIS A 11 30.39 11.49 -8.06
CA HIS A 11 29.00 11.50 -7.69
C HIS A 11 28.90 10.77 -6.36
N THR A 12 28.95 11.52 -5.27
CA THR A 12 28.46 11.06 -3.98
C THR A 12 26.97 10.80 -4.16
N VAL A 13 26.60 9.53 -4.35
CA VAL A 13 25.21 9.11 -4.21
C VAL A 13 24.88 9.33 -2.73
N GLU A 14 24.16 10.40 -2.43
CA GLU A 14 23.61 10.60 -1.09
C GLU A 14 22.67 9.43 -0.80
N GLU A 15 23.10 8.51 0.03
CA GLU A 15 22.27 7.42 0.51
C GLU A 15 21.11 8.03 1.32
N VAL A 16 19.87 7.81 0.87
CA VAL A 16 18.69 8.17 1.63
C VAL A 16 18.41 7.05 2.62
N ALA A 17 18.35 7.40 3.91
CA ALA A 17 17.95 6.45 4.95
C ALA A 17 16.49 6.02 4.75
N TRP A 18 16.22 4.72 4.92
CA TRP A 18 14.88 4.15 4.88
C TRP A 18 14.38 3.88 6.29
N VAL A 19 13.10 4.12 6.50
CA VAL A 19 12.39 3.87 7.75
C VAL A 19 11.42 2.71 7.53
N GLU A 20 11.42 1.75 8.45
CA GLU A 20 10.43 0.71 8.53
C GLU A 20 9.46 0.99 9.69
N CYS A 21 8.16 0.96 9.39
CA CYS A 21 7.10 0.91 10.38
C CYS A 21 6.43 -0.47 10.31
N PHE A 22 6.81 -1.37 11.21
CA PHE A 22 6.10 -2.64 11.39
C PHE A 22 5.01 -2.48 12.44
N VAL A 23 3.78 -2.94 12.11
CA VAL A 23 2.62 -2.95 13.00
C VAL A 23 2.31 -4.40 13.38
N PRO A 24 2.47 -4.79 14.66
CA PRO A 24 2.15 -6.14 15.11
C PRO A 24 0.67 -6.49 14.89
N ALA A 25 0.37 -7.79 14.89
CA ALA A 25 -1.00 -8.28 14.92
C ALA A 25 -1.75 -7.67 16.11
N GLY A 26 -3.01 -7.26 15.90
CA GLY A 26 -3.85 -6.64 16.91
C GLY A 26 -3.65 -5.14 17.13
N GLU A 27 -2.72 -4.51 16.42
CA GLU A 27 -2.46 -3.07 16.53
C GLU A 27 -2.81 -2.34 15.22
N ILE A 28 -3.06 -1.02 15.35
CA ILE A 28 -3.16 -0.08 14.24
C ILE A 28 -2.27 1.11 14.59
N ARG A 29 -1.51 1.64 13.62
CA ARG A 29 -0.65 2.81 13.84
C ARG A 29 -0.86 3.84 12.74
N THR A 30 -0.77 5.11 13.14
CA THR A 30 -0.73 6.24 12.20
C THR A 30 0.70 6.75 12.08
N VAL A 31 1.16 6.91 10.84
CA VAL A 31 2.49 7.42 10.49
C VAL A 31 2.32 8.72 9.72
N ILE A 32 3.04 9.75 10.11
CA ILE A 32 3.16 10.99 9.34
C ILE A 32 4.46 10.93 8.54
N LEU A 33 4.32 11.01 7.22
CA LEU A 33 5.45 10.95 6.29
C LEU A 33 6.16 12.32 6.17
N PRO A 34 7.40 12.36 5.59
CA PRO A 34 8.17 13.59 5.45
C PRO A 34 7.49 14.70 4.63
N ASP A 35 6.52 14.37 3.78
CA ASP A 35 5.70 15.30 2.99
C ASP A 35 4.37 15.67 3.66
N HIS A 36 4.20 15.32 4.95
CA HIS A 36 2.98 15.48 5.75
C HIS A 36 1.80 14.63 5.29
N SER A 37 2.00 13.66 4.39
CA SER A 37 1.00 12.63 4.13
C SER A 37 0.80 11.78 5.37
N GLU A 38 -0.45 11.40 5.64
CA GLU A 38 -0.81 10.53 6.74
C GLU A 38 -1.10 9.12 6.25
N VAL A 39 -0.52 8.13 6.92
CA VAL A 39 -0.75 6.71 6.61
C VAL A 39 -1.23 5.99 7.86
N MET A 40 -2.47 5.50 7.84
CA MET A 40 -2.98 4.59 8.87
C MET A 40 -2.64 3.16 8.43
N VAL A 41 -1.86 2.47 9.25
CA VAL A 41 -1.30 1.13 8.94
C VAL A 41 -1.99 0.10 9.81
N ASN A 42 -2.58 -0.91 9.16
CA ASN A 42 -3.35 -1.97 9.81
C ASN A 42 -2.44 -3.06 10.41
N SER A 43 -3.04 -3.89 11.24
CA SER A 43 -2.41 -5.02 11.93
C SER A 43 -1.64 -5.93 10.99
N GLY A 44 -0.45 -6.38 11.41
CA GLY A 44 0.40 -7.30 10.66
C GLY A 44 0.99 -6.73 9.37
N SER A 45 1.09 -5.41 9.27
CA SER A 45 1.57 -4.72 8.07
C SER A 45 2.94 -4.08 8.29
N SER A 46 3.70 -3.94 7.22
CA SER A 46 4.96 -3.19 7.17
C SER A 46 4.90 -2.10 6.12
N LEU A 47 5.26 -0.89 6.51
CA LEU A 47 5.40 0.27 5.65
C LEU A 47 6.88 0.69 5.60
N PHE A 48 7.44 0.78 4.40
CA PHE A 48 8.81 1.26 4.18
C PHE A 48 8.78 2.57 3.39
N TYR A 49 9.42 3.59 3.92
CA TYR A 49 9.48 4.91 3.31
C TYR A 49 10.84 5.57 3.55
N PRO A 50 11.29 6.46 2.66
CA PRO A 50 12.54 7.18 2.87
C PRO A 50 12.37 8.26 3.95
N ALA A 51 13.43 8.52 4.72
CA ALA A 51 13.45 9.60 5.70
C ALA A 51 13.21 10.99 5.07
N GLU A 52 13.47 11.11 3.76
CA GLU A 52 13.24 12.30 2.96
C GLU A 52 12.93 11.91 1.50
N PHE A 53 11.94 12.53 0.89
CA PHE A 53 11.63 12.34 -0.53
C PHE A 53 12.53 13.22 -1.41
N LYS A 54 13.72 12.75 -1.82
CA LYS A 54 14.68 13.50 -2.63
C LYS A 54 14.46 13.40 -4.15
N GLY A 55 13.94 12.28 -4.64
CA GLY A 55 13.78 12.00 -6.07
C GLY A 55 12.62 12.74 -6.74
N LYS A 56 12.34 12.36 -8.00
CA LYS A 56 11.22 12.88 -8.78
C LYS A 56 9.85 12.41 -8.28
N ASN A 57 9.82 11.29 -7.55
CA ASN A 57 8.62 10.65 -7.02
C ASN A 57 8.74 10.49 -5.51
N ARG A 58 7.61 10.36 -4.83
CA ARG A 58 7.48 9.97 -3.43
C ARG A 58 7.19 8.46 -3.37
N ASN A 59 8.26 7.65 -3.45
CA ASN A 59 8.13 6.20 -3.48
C ASN A 59 8.10 5.61 -2.07
N ILE A 60 7.14 4.73 -1.81
CA ILE A 60 7.03 3.93 -0.59
C ILE A 60 6.63 2.48 -0.92
N TYR A 61 6.85 1.57 0.02
CA TYR A 61 6.52 0.16 -0.13
C TYR A 61 5.59 -0.28 1.00
N LEU A 62 4.59 -1.08 0.66
CA LEU A 62 3.62 -1.65 1.59
C LEU A 62 3.57 -3.17 1.45
N SER A 63 3.64 -3.86 2.59
CA SER A 63 3.26 -5.26 2.74
C SER A 63 2.17 -5.33 3.80
N GLY A 64 0.94 -5.67 3.44
CA GLY A 64 -0.22 -5.64 4.30
C GLY A 64 -1.26 -4.61 3.89
N GLU A 65 -1.90 -3.96 4.85
CA GLU A 65 -3.00 -3.01 4.59
C GLU A 65 -2.73 -1.64 5.20
N ALA A 66 -3.03 -0.60 4.42
CA ALA A 66 -2.96 0.78 4.90
C ALA A 66 -3.91 1.70 4.13
N LYS A 67 -4.38 2.74 4.83
CA LYS A 67 -5.06 3.88 4.23
C LYS A 67 -4.11 5.06 4.14
N PHE A 68 -4.05 5.66 2.98
CA PHE A 68 -3.20 6.78 2.63
C PHE A 68 -4.04 8.04 2.45
N SER A 69 -3.69 9.11 3.17
CA SER A 69 -4.18 10.46 2.96
C SER A 69 -3.01 11.30 2.45
N VAL A 70 -2.89 11.39 1.12
CA VAL A 70 -1.70 11.93 0.46
C VAL A 70 -1.77 13.44 0.35
N SER A 71 -0.73 14.13 0.83
CA SER A 71 -0.57 15.59 0.65
C SER A 71 -0.48 15.94 -0.84
N PRO A 72 -1.27 16.92 -1.33
CA PRO A 72 -1.28 17.30 -2.73
C PRO A 72 0.08 17.80 -3.21
N ASP A 73 0.63 17.18 -4.26
CA ASP A 73 1.78 17.66 -5.02
C ASP A 73 1.73 17.08 -6.43
N LYS A 74 1.24 17.89 -7.39
CA LYS A 74 1.11 17.49 -8.79
C LYS A 74 2.44 17.32 -9.51
N LYS A 75 3.53 17.91 -8.99
CA LYS A 75 4.86 17.85 -9.60
C LYS A 75 5.66 16.64 -9.14
N LYS A 76 5.26 16.03 -8.02
CA LYS A 76 5.97 14.92 -7.40
C LYS A 76 4.99 13.79 -7.04
N PRO A 77 4.71 12.88 -7.98
CA PRO A 77 3.78 11.77 -7.77
C PRO A 77 4.12 10.94 -6.54
N PHE A 78 3.09 10.53 -5.80
CA PHE A 78 3.19 9.62 -4.67
C PHE A 78 2.91 8.20 -5.19
N ILE A 79 3.86 7.29 -5.00
CA ILE A 79 3.78 5.94 -5.56
C ILE A 79 3.91 4.92 -4.43
N VAL A 80 2.85 4.15 -4.19
CA VAL A 80 2.86 3.01 -3.29
C VAL A 80 3.09 1.74 -4.10
N LYS A 81 4.14 1.00 -3.77
CA LYS A 81 4.46 -0.28 -4.38
C LYS A 81 4.15 -1.42 -3.43
N THR A 82 3.49 -2.44 -3.94
CA THR A 82 3.26 -3.72 -3.27
C THR A 82 3.86 -4.85 -4.10
N GLN A 83 3.64 -6.10 -3.68
CA GLN A 83 4.10 -7.26 -4.44
C GLN A 83 3.51 -7.31 -5.86
N ASP A 84 2.23 -6.95 -6.03
CA ASP A 84 1.51 -7.17 -7.28
C ASP A 84 1.08 -5.88 -8.00
N MET A 85 1.04 -4.76 -7.27
CA MET A 85 0.53 -3.50 -7.82
C MET A 85 1.37 -2.29 -7.43
N SER A 86 1.25 -1.26 -8.25
CA SER A 86 1.77 0.07 -8.00
C SER A 86 0.62 1.07 -8.10
N VAL A 87 0.44 1.89 -7.08
CA VAL A 87 -0.63 2.90 -7.02
C VAL A 87 0.00 4.28 -7.05
N GLU A 88 -0.36 5.07 -8.06
CA GLU A 88 0.11 6.45 -8.23
C GLU A 88 -0.99 7.44 -7.86
N ALA A 89 -0.64 8.42 -7.03
CA ALA A 89 -1.53 9.46 -6.52
C ALA A 89 -0.87 10.85 -6.55
N LEU A 90 -1.66 11.90 -6.71
CA LEU A 90 -1.19 13.30 -6.72
C LEU A 90 -1.73 14.13 -5.55
N GLY A 91 -2.61 13.58 -4.75
CA GLY A 91 -3.31 14.20 -3.62
C GLY A 91 -4.69 13.56 -3.48
N THR A 92 -4.74 12.42 -2.82
CA THR A 92 -5.90 11.52 -2.82
C THR A 92 -5.98 10.78 -1.50
N VAL A 93 -7.17 10.22 -1.21
CA VAL A 93 -7.37 9.27 -0.11
C VAL A 93 -7.72 7.92 -0.70
N PHE A 94 -6.95 6.88 -0.36
CA PHE A 94 -7.16 5.53 -0.86
C PHE A 94 -6.68 4.47 0.15
N ASN A 95 -7.21 3.25 0.00
CA ASN A 95 -6.83 2.09 0.80
C ASN A 95 -6.21 1.01 -0.09
N ILE A 96 -5.15 0.39 0.38
CA ILE A 96 -4.56 -0.79 -0.26
C ILE A 96 -4.56 -1.93 0.76
N SER A 97 -5.03 -3.12 0.33
CA SER A 97 -4.90 -4.38 1.06
C SER A 97 -4.08 -5.35 0.22
N SER A 98 -2.86 -5.65 0.65
CA SER A 98 -1.89 -6.49 -0.07
C SER A 98 -1.06 -7.33 0.91
N TYR A 99 -1.75 -8.15 1.72
CA TYR A 99 -1.06 -9.10 2.59
C TYR A 99 -0.43 -10.23 1.77
N PRO A 100 0.83 -10.61 2.03
CA PRO A 100 1.54 -11.61 1.24
C PRO A 100 0.87 -12.98 1.21
N ASP A 101 0.19 -13.35 2.30
CA ASP A 101 -0.47 -14.63 2.49
C ASP A 101 -1.95 -14.64 2.05
N ASP A 102 -2.50 -13.51 1.61
CA ASP A 102 -3.85 -13.43 1.05
C ASP A 102 -3.84 -13.79 -0.45
N LYS A 103 -4.92 -14.41 -0.92
CA LYS A 103 -5.09 -14.75 -2.35
C LYS A 103 -5.32 -13.54 -3.23
N LYS A 104 -5.81 -12.46 -2.65
CA LYS A 104 -6.19 -11.24 -3.37
C LYS A 104 -5.49 -10.03 -2.82
N THR A 105 -5.18 -9.09 -3.71
CA THR A 105 -4.75 -7.74 -3.40
C THR A 105 -5.74 -6.75 -3.98
N ALA A 106 -5.98 -5.65 -3.28
CA ALA A 106 -6.98 -4.67 -3.67
C ALA A 106 -6.52 -3.23 -3.42
N ALA A 107 -6.90 -2.33 -4.32
CA ALA A 107 -6.79 -0.89 -4.14
C ALA A 107 -8.17 -0.26 -4.31
N SER A 108 -8.58 0.58 -3.35
CA SER A 108 -9.89 1.22 -3.31
C SER A 108 -9.72 2.72 -3.16
N LEU A 109 -10.42 3.50 -3.98
CA LEU A 109 -10.35 4.96 -3.93
C LEU A 109 -11.45 5.55 -3.05
N VAL A 110 -11.05 6.41 -2.12
CA VAL A 110 -11.97 7.16 -1.24
C VAL A 110 -12.23 8.55 -1.82
N GLU A 111 -11.15 9.27 -2.19
CA GLU A 111 -11.25 10.65 -2.68
C GLU A 111 -10.16 10.93 -3.71
N GLY A 112 -10.50 11.70 -4.74
CA GLY A 112 -9.58 12.13 -5.78
C GLY A 112 -9.53 11.19 -6.97
N LYS A 113 -8.33 10.84 -7.44
CA LYS A 113 -8.09 9.95 -8.56
C LYS A 113 -6.75 9.23 -8.38
N ILE A 114 -6.73 7.93 -8.62
CA ILE A 114 -5.49 7.14 -8.62
C ILE A 114 -5.35 6.34 -9.92
N LYS A 115 -4.10 6.05 -10.26
CA LYS A 115 -3.74 5.09 -11.29
C LYS A 115 -3.20 3.84 -10.60
N VAL A 116 -3.71 2.68 -10.98
CA VAL A 116 -3.28 1.38 -10.47
C VAL A 116 -2.67 0.58 -11.61
N ASP A 117 -1.41 0.24 -11.50
CA ASP A 117 -0.71 -0.64 -12.43
C ASP A 117 -0.54 -2.02 -11.77
N ILE A 118 -0.95 -3.10 -12.45
CA ILE A 118 -0.83 -4.48 -12.02
C ILE A 118 0.33 -5.16 -12.75
N ASN A 119 1.08 -6.01 -12.05
CA ASN A 119 2.17 -6.80 -12.61
C ASN A 119 3.13 -5.96 -13.47
N SER A 120 3.69 -4.90 -12.87
CA SER A 120 4.65 -4.00 -13.55
C SER A 120 4.09 -3.32 -14.80
N GLY A 121 2.79 -3.02 -14.80
CA GLY A 121 2.12 -2.26 -15.86
C GLY A 121 1.56 -3.12 -17.00
N GLN A 122 1.43 -4.44 -16.82
CA GLN A 122 0.72 -5.29 -17.79
C GLN A 122 -0.75 -4.92 -17.93
N GLU A 123 -1.37 -4.51 -16.81
CA GLU A 123 -2.71 -3.92 -16.78
C GLU A 123 -2.65 -2.58 -16.03
N SER A 124 -3.43 -1.60 -16.47
CA SER A 124 -3.47 -0.27 -15.88
C SER A 124 -4.91 0.23 -15.80
N PHE A 125 -5.28 0.76 -14.62
CA PHE A 125 -6.62 1.23 -14.31
C PHE A 125 -6.58 2.63 -13.71
N ILE A 126 -7.56 3.44 -14.06
CA ILE A 126 -7.83 4.72 -13.38
C ILE A 126 -9.08 4.52 -12.54
N LEU A 127 -8.99 4.81 -11.24
CA LEU A 127 -10.11 4.71 -10.32
C LEU A 127 -10.69 6.09 -10.00
N ASN A 128 -12.02 6.14 -9.92
CA ASN A 128 -12.80 7.22 -9.32
C ASN A 128 -13.24 6.81 -7.91
N PRO A 129 -13.73 7.75 -7.07
CA PRO A 129 -14.23 7.43 -5.74
C PRO A 129 -15.28 6.30 -5.75
N GLU A 130 -15.22 5.43 -4.75
CA GLU A 130 -16.03 4.22 -4.59
C GLU A 130 -15.73 3.11 -5.61
N GLU A 131 -14.65 3.25 -6.38
CA GLU A 131 -14.15 2.18 -7.24
C GLU A 131 -12.99 1.43 -6.59
N GLN A 132 -12.92 0.15 -6.91
CA GLN A 132 -11.89 -0.79 -6.44
C GLN A 132 -11.39 -1.63 -7.59
N ILE A 133 -10.10 -1.86 -7.64
CA ILE A 133 -9.48 -2.93 -8.41
C ILE A 133 -9.07 -4.06 -7.47
N VAL A 134 -9.43 -5.29 -7.80
CA VAL A 134 -9.01 -6.50 -7.08
C VAL A 134 -8.22 -7.37 -8.04
N TYR A 135 -7.03 -7.76 -7.65
CA TYR A 135 -6.21 -8.73 -8.38
C TYR A 135 -6.18 -10.05 -7.61
N ASP A 136 -6.56 -11.14 -8.28
CA ASP A 136 -6.51 -12.49 -7.76
C ASP A 136 -5.23 -13.18 -8.20
N ARG A 137 -4.37 -13.55 -7.25
CA ARG A 137 -3.05 -14.14 -7.48
C ARG A 137 -3.12 -15.56 -8.04
N GLU A 138 -4.17 -16.31 -7.72
CA GLU A 138 -4.34 -17.68 -8.18
C GLU A 138 -4.80 -17.71 -9.63
N THR A 139 -5.81 -16.92 -9.95
CA THR A 139 -6.39 -16.87 -11.31
C THR A 139 -5.64 -15.90 -12.22
N ARG A 140 -4.83 -15.00 -11.66
CA ARG A 140 -4.13 -13.89 -12.34
C ARG A 140 -5.07 -12.96 -13.10
N ARG A 141 -6.25 -12.72 -12.53
CA ARG A 141 -7.28 -11.86 -13.11
C ARG A 141 -7.50 -10.64 -12.25
N SER A 142 -7.76 -9.53 -12.91
CA SER A 142 -8.17 -8.28 -12.29
C SER A 142 -9.67 -8.08 -12.45
N GLU A 143 -10.31 -7.56 -11.40
CA GLU A 143 -11.71 -7.16 -11.39
C GLU A 143 -11.81 -5.69 -11.00
N HIS A 144 -12.41 -4.86 -11.85
CA HIS A 144 -12.72 -3.46 -11.58
C HIS A 144 -14.21 -3.34 -11.22
N LYS A 145 -14.52 -2.83 -10.04
CA LYS A 145 -15.87 -2.78 -9.51
C LYS A 145 -16.14 -1.60 -8.60
N HIS A 146 -17.40 -1.30 -8.36
CA HIS A 146 -17.83 -0.42 -7.29
C HIS A 146 -17.80 -1.15 -5.94
N VAL A 147 -17.50 -0.42 -4.88
CA VAL A 147 -17.36 -0.96 -3.53
C VAL A 147 -17.96 -0.02 -2.49
N ARG A 148 -18.46 -0.58 -1.40
CA ARG A 148 -18.88 0.18 -0.22
C ARG A 148 -17.66 0.54 0.62
N LEU A 149 -17.36 1.82 0.69
CA LEU A 149 -16.19 2.33 1.43
C LEU A 149 -16.29 2.08 2.93
N ASP A 150 -17.51 2.10 3.51
CA ASP A 150 -17.71 1.74 4.91
C ASP A 150 -17.31 0.28 5.22
N TYR A 151 -17.38 -0.62 4.25
CA TYR A 151 -16.91 -1.99 4.39
C TYR A 151 -15.38 -2.08 4.23
N VAL A 152 -14.82 -1.38 3.22
CA VAL A 152 -13.37 -1.33 2.98
C VAL A 152 -12.63 -0.76 4.19
N LEU A 153 -13.18 0.29 4.81
CA LEU A 153 -12.55 1.04 5.89
C LEU A 153 -13.04 0.61 7.29
N ALA A 154 -13.82 -0.48 7.40
CA ALA A 154 -14.34 -0.97 8.68
C ALA A 154 -13.21 -1.29 9.68
N TRP A 155 -12.06 -1.71 9.20
CA TRP A 155 -10.88 -2.02 10.01
C TRP A 155 -10.35 -0.81 10.82
N GLU A 156 -10.55 0.42 10.35
CA GLU A 156 -10.17 1.64 11.09
C GLU A 156 -10.87 1.73 12.45
N LYS A 157 -12.05 1.11 12.56
CA LYS A 157 -12.87 1.04 13.77
C LYS A 157 -12.75 -0.30 14.49
N GLY A 158 -11.78 -1.14 14.11
CA GLY A 158 -11.62 -2.49 14.63
C GLY A 158 -12.75 -3.46 14.22
N GLN A 159 -13.46 -3.15 13.13
CA GLN A 159 -14.55 -3.96 12.59
C GLN A 159 -14.05 -4.79 11.40
N MET A 160 -14.62 -5.97 11.24
CA MET A 160 -14.39 -6.84 10.09
C MET A 160 -15.70 -7.10 9.38
N VAL A 161 -15.71 -7.01 8.04
CA VAL A 161 -16.89 -7.27 7.21
C VAL A 161 -16.57 -8.43 6.28
N PHE A 162 -17.31 -9.52 6.42
CA PHE A 162 -17.15 -10.71 5.60
C PHE A 162 -18.35 -10.89 4.68
N GLN A 163 -18.08 -11.05 3.38
CA GLN A 163 -19.08 -11.32 2.36
C GLN A 163 -18.60 -12.46 1.47
N SER A 164 -19.28 -13.62 1.55
CA SER A 164 -19.01 -14.78 0.70
C SER A 164 -17.54 -15.21 0.70
N VAL A 165 -16.91 -15.22 1.87
CA VAL A 165 -15.51 -15.64 2.07
C VAL A 165 -15.45 -17.00 2.76
N SER A 166 -14.34 -17.71 2.60
CA SER A 166 -14.11 -18.98 3.25
C SER A 166 -13.88 -18.81 4.77
N LEU A 167 -14.21 -19.85 5.55
CA LEU A 167 -13.89 -19.88 6.99
C LEU A 167 -12.40 -19.66 7.24
N TYR A 168 -11.54 -20.19 6.38
CA TYR A 168 -10.09 -19.99 6.46
C TYR A 168 -9.72 -18.48 6.37
N THR A 169 -10.35 -17.74 5.46
CA THR A 169 -10.14 -16.28 5.34
C THR A 169 -10.59 -15.56 6.61
N VAL A 170 -11.76 -15.93 7.16
CA VAL A 170 -12.28 -15.34 8.42
C VAL A 170 -11.30 -15.57 9.56
N ILE A 171 -10.78 -16.78 9.72
CA ILE A 171 -9.83 -17.14 10.77
C ILE A 171 -8.55 -16.31 10.63
N LYS A 172 -7.97 -16.23 9.43
CA LYS A 172 -6.76 -15.44 9.19
C LYS A 172 -6.93 -13.97 9.55
N GLU A 173 -8.06 -13.38 9.22
CA GLU A 173 -8.35 -11.99 9.57
C GLU A 173 -8.54 -11.80 11.08
N ILE A 174 -9.21 -12.73 11.77
CA ILE A 174 -9.35 -12.71 13.23
C ILE A 174 -7.96 -12.78 13.89
N GLU A 175 -7.13 -13.73 13.50
CA GLU A 175 -5.77 -13.87 14.03
C GLU A 175 -4.94 -12.60 13.84
N ARG A 176 -4.98 -12.01 12.65
CA ARG A 176 -4.27 -10.79 12.30
C ARG A 176 -4.74 -9.59 13.11
N ASN A 177 -6.07 -9.37 13.16
CA ASN A 177 -6.65 -8.17 13.78
C ASN A 177 -6.70 -8.23 15.30
N HIS A 178 -6.65 -9.41 15.89
CA HIS A 178 -6.72 -9.60 17.35
C HIS A 178 -5.45 -10.15 17.99
N GLY A 179 -4.46 -10.54 17.18
CA GLY A 179 -3.20 -11.11 17.70
C GLY A 179 -3.40 -12.44 18.43
N VAL A 180 -4.38 -13.25 18.02
CA VAL A 180 -4.72 -14.55 18.61
C VAL A 180 -4.44 -15.67 17.63
N THR A 181 -4.39 -16.91 18.14
CA THR A 181 -4.33 -18.12 17.32
C THR A 181 -5.63 -18.89 17.48
N VAL A 182 -6.27 -19.25 16.35
CA VAL A 182 -7.53 -20.00 16.34
C VAL A 182 -7.25 -21.47 16.04
N TYR A 183 -7.69 -22.34 16.93
CA TYR A 183 -7.63 -23.80 16.75
C TYR A 183 -9.03 -24.32 16.41
N LEU A 184 -9.13 -25.09 15.31
CA LEU A 184 -10.34 -25.82 14.98
C LEU A 184 -10.23 -27.24 15.53
N ASN A 185 -11.12 -27.61 16.42
CA ASN A 185 -11.26 -29.00 16.86
C ASN A 185 -12.26 -29.70 15.92
N SER A 186 -11.82 -30.79 15.32
CA SER A 186 -12.67 -31.71 14.53
C SER A 186 -13.50 -32.62 15.44
#